data_d3e15c5f607af59ddadaa0e4497a5b35
#
_entry.id   d3e15c5f607af59ddadaa0e4497a5b35
#
_cell.length_a   1.000
_cell.length_b   1.000
_cell.length_c   1.000
_cell.angle_alpha   90.00
_cell.angle_beta   90.00
_cell.angle_gamma   90.00
#
_symmetry.space_group_name_H-M   'P 1'
#
loop_
_entity.id
_entity.type
_entity.pdbx_description
1 polymer ?
#
loop_
_entity_poly.entity_id
_entity_poly.type
_entity_poly.pdbx_seq_one_letter_code
_entity_poly.pdbx_strand_id
1 'polypeptide(L)'
;MSKPSQASQPLAVQPVYLAASAINSVIHALPAGTAYGIGVVLITMFTGQLVHHQGSLARAALPYVWQLRWGWHRVERAMERGKVVLDVLFDRAFTWCFECLPAEPVRLGSEQRTVHAIDSSTVVRLRANKKRCALLGKGYCQRAQRAVQANIVAALTTVVLIRGIRVGLVRRTRFGATCQEAVANVFAALPASPEKRLFCVDAGIATIEQFRIATEHDALVGRLRKNVTLRRSPAPKLSGKRGRPALHGPVVHPGVKRPEGRPDEDTTVRLEDREVRVRRWHNLHFRETPRTRIDVVRVDDPAYNRPLLMGTTARELTTAEIRIAYSHRWPVETNFYVAQGTCAMEMPRAWSATGVERRISLALLAGALLKTIAAACAPLPMGPWDLKAVSSAGRLANHLSLHAQNFATLALHGLTPRKYRKINIAKKPAELQLPLAA
;
A
#
# COMPACT_ATOMS: atom_id res chain seq x y z
N MET A 1 -35.28 -23.45 29.20
CA MET A 1 -34.23 -23.45 28.15
C MET A 1 -34.80 -22.76 26.93
N SER A 2 -34.58 -21.45 26.80
CA SER A 2 -34.99 -20.61 25.68
C SER A 2 -33.99 -20.75 24.54
N LYS A 3 -34.47 -21.11 23.34
CA LYS A 3 -33.66 -21.17 22.10
C LYS A 3 -33.06 -19.78 21.85
N PRO A 4 -31.76 -19.69 21.51
CA PRO A 4 -31.17 -18.42 21.08
C PRO A 4 -31.86 -17.97 19.77
N SER A 5 -32.32 -16.71 19.75
CA SER A 5 -32.90 -16.08 18.57
C SER A 5 -31.93 -16.18 17.40
N GLN A 6 -32.39 -16.69 16.27
CA GLN A 6 -31.69 -16.61 15.00
C GLN A 6 -31.51 -15.12 14.68
N ALA A 7 -30.32 -14.60 15.03
CA ALA A 7 -29.85 -13.34 14.47
C ALA A 7 -29.88 -13.49 12.95
N SER A 8 -30.68 -12.69 12.29
CA SER A 8 -30.78 -12.61 10.83
C SER A 8 -29.37 -12.53 10.24
N GLN A 9 -28.95 -13.58 9.52
CA GLN A 9 -27.71 -13.54 8.75
C GLN A 9 -27.80 -12.32 7.83
N PRO A 10 -26.87 -11.37 7.90
CA PRO A 10 -26.88 -10.26 6.96
C PRO A 10 -26.82 -10.86 5.56
N LEU A 11 -27.73 -10.44 4.69
CA LEU A 11 -27.78 -10.76 3.26
C LEU A 11 -26.34 -10.81 2.74
N ALA A 12 -25.92 -11.96 2.19
CA ALA A 12 -24.60 -12.15 1.64
C ALA A 12 -24.42 -11.13 0.51
N VAL A 13 -23.78 -10.00 0.85
CA VAL A 13 -23.52 -8.93 -0.14
C VAL A 13 -22.68 -9.55 -1.24
N GLN A 14 -23.22 -9.61 -2.44
CA GLN A 14 -22.55 -10.28 -3.54
C GLN A 14 -21.22 -9.56 -3.84
N PRO A 15 -20.10 -10.25 -3.94
CA PRO A 15 -18.77 -9.67 -4.19
C PRO A 15 -18.74 -8.76 -5.42
N VAL A 16 -19.54 -9.09 -6.45
CA VAL A 16 -19.67 -8.33 -7.68
C VAL A 16 -20.24 -6.93 -7.42
N TYR A 17 -21.27 -6.80 -6.58
CA TYR A 17 -21.87 -5.51 -6.24
C TYR A 17 -20.91 -4.64 -5.43
N LEU A 18 -20.21 -5.20 -4.46
CA LEU A 18 -19.21 -4.45 -3.69
C LEU A 18 -18.06 -3.95 -4.59
N ALA A 19 -17.54 -4.81 -5.46
CA ALA A 19 -16.48 -4.43 -6.37
C ALA A 19 -16.94 -3.35 -7.38
N ALA A 20 -18.16 -3.47 -7.91
CA ALA A 20 -18.75 -2.49 -8.79
C ALA A 20 -18.99 -1.14 -8.08
N SER A 21 -19.53 -1.18 -6.86
CA SER A 21 -19.73 0.02 -6.03
C SER A 21 -18.42 0.73 -5.71
N ALA A 22 -17.36 -0.02 -5.39
CA ALA A 22 -16.03 0.54 -5.15
C ALA A 22 -15.49 1.29 -6.36
N ILE A 23 -15.53 0.67 -7.54
CA ILE A 23 -15.09 1.33 -8.78
C ILE A 23 -15.96 2.56 -9.06
N ASN A 24 -17.26 2.41 -8.98
CA ASN A 24 -18.21 3.49 -9.24
C ASN A 24 -17.94 4.70 -8.33
N SER A 25 -17.79 4.50 -7.03
CA SER A 25 -17.45 5.57 -6.07
C SER A 25 -16.15 6.29 -6.42
N VAL A 26 -15.12 5.55 -6.80
CA VAL A 26 -13.81 6.11 -7.17
C VAL A 26 -13.90 6.95 -8.45
N ILE A 27 -14.55 6.46 -9.49
CA ILE A 27 -14.55 7.11 -10.80
C ILE A 27 -15.51 8.30 -10.89
N HIS A 28 -16.55 8.37 -10.06
CA HIS A 28 -17.47 9.51 -10.01
C HIS A 28 -16.81 10.83 -9.60
N ALA A 29 -15.62 10.77 -8.99
CA ALA A 29 -14.80 11.95 -8.70
C ALA A 29 -14.15 12.57 -9.96
N LEU A 30 -14.27 11.91 -11.13
CA LEU A 30 -13.62 12.29 -12.37
C LEU A 30 -14.62 12.86 -13.38
N PRO A 31 -14.18 13.71 -14.33
CA PRO A 31 -15.02 14.10 -15.46
C PRO A 31 -15.47 12.87 -16.26
N ALA A 32 -16.74 12.83 -16.72
CA ALA A 32 -17.40 11.64 -17.28
C ALA A 32 -16.59 10.89 -18.35
N GLY A 33 -15.92 11.59 -19.29
CA GLY A 33 -15.09 10.95 -20.30
C GLY A 33 -13.82 10.31 -19.75
N THR A 34 -13.25 10.88 -18.69
CA THR A 34 -12.09 10.31 -17.97
C THR A 34 -12.55 9.18 -17.06
N ALA A 35 -13.65 9.36 -16.34
CA ALA A 35 -14.25 8.38 -15.44
C ALA A 35 -14.48 7.04 -16.14
N TYR A 36 -15.09 7.07 -17.33
CA TYR A 36 -15.30 5.87 -18.13
C TYR A 36 -13.97 5.14 -18.43
N GLY A 37 -12.98 5.86 -18.96
CA GLY A 37 -11.70 5.25 -19.33
C GLY A 37 -10.98 4.65 -18.13
N ILE A 38 -10.93 5.36 -17.00
CA ILE A 38 -10.33 4.86 -15.74
C ILE A 38 -11.15 3.68 -15.18
N GLY A 39 -12.48 3.74 -15.25
CA GLY A 39 -13.35 2.63 -14.85
C GLY A 39 -13.05 1.35 -15.62
N VAL A 40 -12.90 1.43 -16.94
CA VAL A 40 -12.50 0.27 -17.77
C VAL A 40 -11.13 -0.27 -17.35
N VAL A 41 -10.14 0.60 -17.07
CA VAL A 41 -8.83 0.18 -16.58
C VAL A 41 -8.95 -0.57 -15.25
N LEU A 42 -9.70 -0.03 -14.29
CA LEU A 42 -9.92 -0.68 -13.01
C LEU A 42 -10.63 -2.03 -13.18
N ILE A 43 -11.65 -2.14 -14.05
CA ILE A 43 -12.31 -3.41 -14.35
C ILE A 43 -11.30 -4.44 -14.87
N THR A 44 -10.41 -4.07 -15.80
CA THR A 44 -9.39 -4.99 -16.32
C THR A 44 -8.37 -5.42 -15.24
N MET A 45 -8.09 -4.56 -14.26
CA MET A 45 -7.25 -4.88 -13.11
C MET A 45 -7.98 -5.79 -12.11
N PHE A 46 -9.23 -5.48 -11.78
CA PHE A 46 -10.05 -6.26 -10.85
C PHE A 46 -10.33 -7.68 -11.34
N THR A 47 -10.47 -7.87 -12.63
CA THR A 47 -10.69 -9.20 -13.26
C THR A 47 -9.40 -9.94 -13.61
N GLY A 48 -8.21 -9.36 -13.33
CA GLY A 48 -6.93 -9.94 -13.71
C GLY A 48 -6.64 -9.95 -15.22
N GLN A 49 -7.55 -9.44 -16.06
CA GLN A 49 -7.40 -9.47 -17.52
C GLN A 49 -6.16 -8.71 -17.98
N LEU A 50 -5.76 -7.66 -17.26
CA LEU A 50 -4.56 -6.91 -17.61
C LEU A 50 -3.28 -7.75 -17.45
N VAL A 51 -3.22 -8.64 -16.47
CA VAL A 51 -2.11 -9.61 -16.29
C VAL A 51 -2.14 -10.65 -17.40
N HIS A 52 -3.29 -11.26 -17.68
CA HIS A 52 -3.46 -12.25 -18.75
C HIS A 52 -3.01 -11.72 -20.12
N HIS A 53 -3.25 -10.44 -20.38
CA HIS A 53 -2.81 -9.76 -21.58
C HIS A 53 -1.46 -9.04 -21.44
N GLN A 54 -0.63 -9.46 -20.46
CA GLN A 54 0.73 -8.95 -20.24
C GLN A 54 0.82 -7.42 -20.19
N GLY A 55 -0.15 -6.76 -19.54
CA GLY A 55 -0.24 -5.31 -19.42
C GLY A 55 -0.76 -4.58 -20.67
N SER A 56 -1.23 -5.29 -21.71
CA SER A 56 -1.83 -4.69 -22.91
C SER A 56 -3.25 -4.21 -22.60
N LEU A 57 -3.40 -2.91 -22.36
CA LEU A 57 -4.69 -2.32 -22.06
C LEU A 57 -5.68 -2.47 -23.22
N ALA A 58 -5.22 -2.33 -24.47
CA ALA A 58 -6.07 -2.51 -25.64
C ALA A 58 -6.71 -3.91 -25.67
N ARG A 59 -5.90 -4.97 -25.48
CA ARG A 59 -6.40 -6.36 -25.48
C ARG A 59 -7.29 -6.64 -24.27
N ALA A 60 -6.87 -6.22 -23.09
CA ALA A 60 -7.63 -6.45 -21.86
C ALA A 60 -8.96 -5.69 -21.82
N ALA A 61 -9.05 -4.53 -22.47
CA ALA A 61 -10.26 -3.71 -22.47
C ALA A 61 -11.26 -4.06 -23.60
N LEU A 62 -10.83 -4.75 -24.66
CA LEU A 62 -11.68 -5.08 -25.80
C LEU A 62 -13.05 -5.66 -25.41
N PRO A 63 -13.15 -6.67 -24.53
CA PRO A 63 -14.44 -7.25 -24.17
C PRO A 63 -15.44 -6.25 -23.59
N TYR A 64 -14.94 -5.21 -22.91
CA TYR A 64 -15.78 -4.21 -22.24
C TYR A 64 -16.13 -3.04 -23.14
N VAL A 65 -15.23 -2.68 -24.05
CA VAL A 65 -15.36 -1.54 -24.95
C VAL A 65 -16.38 -1.82 -26.06
N TRP A 66 -16.45 -3.06 -26.58
CA TRP A 66 -17.40 -3.45 -27.60
C TRP A 66 -18.85 -3.32 -27.15
N GLN A 67 -19.15 -3.71 -25.93
CA GLN A 67 -20.49 -3.63 -25.37
C GLN A 67 -20.98 -2.21 -25.17
N LEU A 68 -20.06 -1.27 -24.93
CA LEU A 68 -20.36 0.10 -24.56
C LEU A 68 -20.22 1.08 -25.74
N ARG A 69 -20.02 0.57 -26.95
CA ARG A 69 -19.87 1.37 -28.20
C ARG A 69 -18.78 2.45 -28.14
N TRP A 70 -17.73 2.23 -27.33
CA TRP A 70 -16.62 3.19 -27.17
C TRP A 70 -15.31 2.60 -27.69
N GLY A 71 -14.56 3.38 -28.47
CA GLY A 71 -13.26 2.94 -28.97
C GLY A 71 -12.19 2.86 -27.86
N TRP A 72 -11.33 1.83 -27.88
CA TRP A 72 -10.23 1.62 -26.92
C TRP A 72 -9.30 2.84 -26.78
N HIS A 73 -9.12 3.64 -27.83
CA HIS A 73 -8.32 4.86 -27.82
C HIS A 73 -8.82 5.90 -26.80
N ARG A 74 -10.07 5.84 -26.36
CA ARG A 74 -10.58 6.70 -25.29
C ARG A 74 -10.07 6.27 -23.93
N VAL A 75 -9.93 4.98 -23.73
CA VAL A 75 -9.34 4.43 -22.51
C VAL A 75 -7.88 4.86 -22.39
N GLU A 76 -7.13 4.75 -23.50
CA GLU A 76 -5.74 5.20 -23.54
C GLU A 76 -5.63 6.72 -23.37
N ARG A 77 -6.50 7.49 -24.02
CA ARG A 77 -6.56 8.96 -23.83
C ARG A 77 -6.85 9.34 -22.39
N ALA A 78 -7.75 8.63 -21.70
CA ALA A 78 -8.01 8.86 -20.28
C ALA A 78 -6.76 8.61 -19.44
N MET A 79 -5.99 7.59 -19.76
CA MET A 79 -4.73 7.26 -19.08
C MET A 79 -3.62 8.26 -19.34
N GLU A 80 -3.49 8.78 -20.55
CA GLU A 80 -2.39 9.67 -20.91
C GLU A 80 -2.73 11.16 -20.70
N ARG A 81 -3.97 11.57 -20.98
CA ARG A 81 -4.39 12.99 -21.04
C ARG A 81 -5.61 13.33 -20.19
N GLY A 82 -6.25 12.34 -19.54
CA GLY A 82 -7.41 12.57 -18.69
C GLY A 82 -7.07 13.45 -17.50
N LYS A 83 -8.06 14.20 -17.00
CA LYS A 83 -7.93 14.94 -15.73
C LYS A 83 -8.08 13.96 -14.56
N VAL A 84 -6.98 13.38 -14.13
CA VAL A 84 -6.93 12.42 -13.02
C VAL A 84 -6.05 12.99 -11.93
N VAL A 85 -6.62 13.19 -10.76
CA VAL A 85 -5.90 13.50 -9.52
C VAL A 85 -5.90 12.23 -8.67
N LEU A 86 -4.79 11.51 -8.65
CA LEU A 86 -4.68 10.20 -8.01
C LEU A 86 -5.04 10.25 -6.51
N ASP A 87 -4.63 11.29 -5.81
CA ASP A 87 -4.93 11.45 -4.38
C ASP A 87 -6.44 11.48 -4.11
N VAL A 88 -7.21 12.13 -4.99
CA VAL A 88 -8.68 12.15 -4.90
C VAL A 88 -9.26 10.75 -5.06
N LEU A 89 -8.71 9.93 -5.95
CA LEU A 89 -9.16 8.54 -6.13
C LEU A 89 -8.88 7.69 -4.89
N PHE A 90 -7.70 7.84 -4.29
CA PHE A 90 -7.35 7.16 -3.04
C PHE A 90 -8.24 7.60 -1.88
N ASP A 91 -8.53 8.90 -1.77
CA ASP A 91 -9.40 9.41 -0.71
C ASP A 91 -10.85 8.93 -0.89
N ARG A 92 -11.36 8.87 -2.12
CA ARG A 92 -12.68 8.29 -2.42
C ARG A 92 -12.75 6.81 -2.10
N ALA A 93 -11.73 6.04 -2.47
CA ALA A 93 -11.67 4.62 -2.10
C ALA A 93 -11.64 4.42 -0.59
N PHE A 94 -10.91 5.26 0.13
CA PHE A 94 -10.85 5.24 1.58
C PHE A 94 -12.22 5.53 2.20
N THR A 95 -12.87 6.61 1.80
CA THR A 95 -14.20 6.99 2.26
C THR A 95 -15.21 5.86 1.99
N TRP A 96 -15.22 5.31 0.77
CA TRP A 96 -16.08 4.19 0.40
C TRP A 96 -15.89 2.97 1.32
N CYS A 97 -14.63 2.64 1.70
CA CYS A 97 -14.38 1.52 2.60
C CYS A 97 -15.06 1.69 3.96
N PHE A 98 -15.06 2.91 4.51
CA PHE A 98 -15.71 3.17 5.81
C PHE A 98 -17.22 3.33 5.72
N GLU A 99 -17.75 3.78 4.58
CA GLU A 99 -19.18 3.91 4.34
C GLU A 99 -19.86 2.58 4.02
N CYS A 100 -19.17 1.68 3.32
CA CYS A 100 -19.78 0.47 2.76
C CYS A 100 -19.32 -0.84 3.41
N LEU A 101 -18.26 -0.82 4.23
CA LEU A 101 -17.69 -2.02 4.84
C LEU A 101 -17.54 -1.82 6.36
N PRO A 102 -17.55 -2.91 7.14
CA PRO A 102 -17.27 -2.85 8.58
C PRO A 102 -15.77 -2.68 8.81
N ALA A 103 -15.23 -1.55 8.36
CA ALA A 103 -13.81 -1.21 8.43
C ALA A 103 -13.53 -0.34 9.66
N GLU A 104 -12.55 -0.73 10.45
CA GLU A 104 -12.11 0.01 11.63
C GLU A 104 -10.62 0.33 11.51
N PRO A 105 -10.18 1.59 11.70
CA PRO A 105 -8.76 1.92 11.68
C PRO A 105 -8.06 1.28 12.88
N VAL A 106 -6.90 0.71 12.66
CA VAL A 106 -6.07 0.23 13.77
C VAL A 106 -5.49 1.43 14.51
N ARG A 107 -5.69 1.45 15.83
CA ARG A 107 -5.15 2.48 16.73
C ARG A 107 -4.30 1.84 17.82
N LEU A 108 -3.21 2.50 18.19
CA LEU A 108 -2.27 2.01 19.21
C LEU A 108 -1.86 3.12 20.17
N GLY A 109 -1.47 2.66 21.36
CA GLY A 109 -1.00 3.51 22.45
C GLY A 109 -2.09 4.27 23.18
N SER A 110 -1.74 4.88 24.30
CA SER A 110 -2.63 5.73 25.09
C SER A 110 -3.15 6.93 24.29
N GLU A 111 -2.38 7.39 23.33
CA GLU A 111 -2.74 8.50 22.44
C GLU A 111 -3.61 8.10 21.24
N GLN A 112 -4.00 6.81 21.12
CA GLN A 112 -4.86 6.28 20.07
C GLN A 112 -4.38 6.64 18.65
N ARG A 113 -3.08 6.49 18.40
CA ARG A 113 -2.48 6.81 17.10
C ARG A 113 -2.97 5.87 16.01
N THR A 114 -3.49 6.43 14.93
CA THR A 114 -3.88 5.66 13.74
C THR A 114 -2.63 5.10 13.06
N VAL A 115 -2.63 3.79 12.80
CA VAL A 115 -1.47 3.09 12.24
C VAL A 115 -1.44 3.19 10.73
N HIS A 116 -0.30 3.61 10.22
CA HIS A 116 0.01 3.67 8.80
C HIS A 116 1.27 2.85 8.51
N ALA A 117 1.32 2.19 7.37
CA ALA A 117 2.51 1.51 6.88
C ALA A 117 3.04 2.21 5.63
N ILE A 118 4.35 2.35 5.52
CA ILE A 118 5.01 2.88 4.32
C ILE A 118 6.04 1.86 3.85
N ASP A 119 6.00 1.56 2.56
CA ASP A 119 7.01 0.74 1.90
C ASP A 119 7.20 1.21 0.46
N SER A 120 8.25 0.74 -0.18
CA SER A 120 8.59 1.06 -1.56
C SER A 120 8.82 -0.19 -2.38
N SER A 121 8.49 -0.12 -3.65
CA SER A 121 8.71 -1.19 -4.60
C SER A 121 9.35 -0.66 -5.88
N THR A 122 10.01 -1.58 -6.57
CA THR A 122 10.76 -1.30 -7.81
C THR A 122 10.10 -2.01 -8.98
N VAL A 123 9.62 -1.25 -9.95
CA VAL A 123 9.06 -1.75 -11.21
C VAL A 123 10.14 -1.68 -12.29
N VAL A 124 10.70 -2.83 -12.64
CA VAL A 124 11.81 -2.93 -13.59
C VAL A 124 11.41 -2.53 -15.01
N ARG A 125 12.18 -1.69 -15.66
CA ARG A 125 11.90 -1.10 -16.98
C ARG A 125 13.12 -1.13 -17.90
N LEU A 126 13.64 -2.32 -18.20
CA LEU A 126 14.92 -2.51 -18.95
C LEU A 126 15.02 -1.76 -20.29
N ARG A 127 13.88 -1.61 -20.98
CA ARG A 127 13.81 -0.96 -22.32
C ARG A 127 13.25 0.46 -22.28
N ALA A 128 13.00 1.02 -21.09
CA ALA A 128 12.46 2.37 -20.99
C ALA A 128 13.55 3.42 -21.22
N ASN A 129 13.16 4.53 -21.82
CA ASN A 129 14.05 5.65 -22.09
C ASN A 129 13.76 6.81 -21.13
N LYS A 130 14.78 7.27 -20.41
CA LYS A 130 14.68 8.38 -19.44
C LYS A 130 14.19 9.68 -20.09
N LYS A 131 14.52 9.93 -21.36
CA LYS A 131 14.04 11.10 -22.11
C LYS A 131 12.52 11.11 -22.26
N ARG A 132 11.87 9.93 -22.28
CA ARG A 132 10.41 9.77 -22.42
C ARG A 132 9.70 9.60 -21.08
N CYS A 133 10.40 9.12 -20.05
CA CYS A 133 9.81 8.89 -18.72
C CYS A 133 10.76 9.44 -17.64
N ALA A 134 10.49 10.65 -17.18
CA ALA A 134 11.25 11.30 -16.11
C ALA A 134 11.24 10.55 -14.77
N LEU A 135 10.25 9.65 -14.56
CA LEU A 135 10.13 8.85 -13.34
C LEU A 135 11.10 7.65 -13.26
N LEU A 136 12.01 7.51 -14.22
CA LEU A 136 13.00 6.43 -14.21
C LEU A 136 14.16 6.76 -13.27
N GLY A 137 14.39 5.87 -12.33
CA GLY A 137 15.54 5.80 -11.46
C GLY A 137 16.35 4.52 -11.68
N LYS A 138 17.26 4.23 -10.74
CA LYS A 138 18.00 2.97 -10.68
C LYS A 138 17.50 2.18 -9.47
N GLY A 139 16.92 1.01 -9.73
CA GLY A 139 16.47 0.06 -8.71
C GLY A 139 17.22 -1.25 -8.80
N TYR A 140 17.39 -1.94 -7.67
CA TYR A 140 18.00 -3.26 -7.65
C TYR A 140 17.00 -4.31 -8.15
N CYS A 141 17.42 -5.09 -9.14
CA CYS A 141 16.65 -6.22 -9.66
C CYS A 141 17.23 -7.52 -9.12
N GLN A 142 16.48 -8.20 -8.25
CA GLN A 142 16.90 -9.48 -7.66
C GLN A 142 17.19 -10.54 -8.73
N ARG A 143 16.38 -10.59 -9.79
CA ARG A 143 16.54 -11.54 -10.89
C ARG A 143 17.82 -11.30 -11.70
N ALA A 144 18.19 -10.05 -11.91
CA ALA A 144 19.40 -9.66 -12.64
C ALA A 144 20.63 -9.47 -11.72
N GLN A 145 20.45 -9.56 -10.39
CA GLN A 145 21.48 -9.34 -9.36
C GLN A 145 22.28 -8.03 -9.54
N ARG A 146 21.64 -7.00 -10.10
CA ARG A 146 22.27 -5.69 -10.38
C ARG A 146 21.27 -4.55 -10.36
N ALA A 147 21.77 -3.33 -10.27
CA ALA A 147 20.97 -2.14 -10.47
C ALA A 147 20.57 -2.00 -11.95
N VAL A 148 19.29 -1.75 -12.19
CA VAL A 148 18.68 -1.60 -13.52
C VAL A 148 17.78 -0.36 -13.56
N GLN A 149 17.42 0.07 -14.77
CA GLN A 149 16.39 1.10 -14.91
C GLN A 149 15.05 0.62 -14.39
N ALA A 150 14.42 1.43 -13.56
CA ALA A 150 13.17 1.10 -12.92
C ALA A 150 12.37 2.35 -12.56
N ASN A 151 11.06 2.19 -12.40
CA ASN A 151 10.24 3.14 -11.67
C ASN A 151 10.21 2.71 -10.19
N ILE A 152 10.56 3.62 -9.31
CA ILE A 152 10.56 3.38 -7.87
C ILE A 152 9.36 4.12 -7.30
N VAL A 153 8.48 3.38 -6.64
CA VAL A 153 7.24 3.89 -6.07
C VAL A 153 7.18 3.57 -4.58
N ALA A 154 6.83 4.56 -3.77
CA ALA A 154 6.47 4.36 -2.38
C ALA A 154 4.96 4.49 -2.20
N ALA A 155 4.40 3.69 -1.31
CA ALA A 155 2.99 3.70 -0.96
C ALA A 155 2.79 3.92 0.54
N LEU A 156 1.92 4.86 0.88
CA LEU A 156 1.36 5.03 2.21
C LEU A 156 0.05 4.25 2.29
N THR A 157 -0.08 3.47 3.32
CA THR A 157 -1.23 2.59 3.54
C THR A 157 -1.75 2.78 4.97
N THR A 158 -3.03 3.10 5.14
CA THR A 158 -3.69 3.04 6.46
C THR A 158 -4.05 1.59 6.76
N VAL A 159 -3.72 1.12 7.94
CA VAL A 159 -4.04 -0.24 8.38
C VAL A 159 -5.42 -0.25 9.01
N VAL A 160 -6.29 -1.13 8.53
CA VAL A 160 -7.65 -1.30 9.03
C VAL A 160 -7.94 -2.77 9.34
N LEU A 161 -8.91 -2.99 10.22
CA LEU A 161 -9.49 -4.29 10.48
C LEU A 161 -10.84 -4.39 9.74
N ILE A 162 -11.05 -5.48 9.05
CA ILE A 162 -12.33 -5.83 8.43
C ILE A 162 -12.66 -7.26 8.87
N ARG A 163 -13.69 -7.42 9.68
CA ARG A 163 -14.07 -8.73 10.26
C ARG A 163 -12.87 -9.45 10.93
N GLY A 164 -12.02 -8.70 11.62
CA GLY A 164 -10.81 -9.20 12.28
C GLY A 164 -9.60 -9.42 11.35
N ILE A 165 -9.76 -9.26 10.03
CA ILE A 165 -8.66 -9.40 9.07
C ILE A 165 -7.97 -8.05 8.89
N ARG A 166 -6.64 -8.03 9.06
CA ARG A 166 -5.83 -6.83 8.80
C ARG A 166 -5.63 -6.62 7.31
N VAL A 167 -6.04 -5.47 6.82
CA VAL A 167 -5.84 -5.04 5.43
C VAL A 167 -5.25 -3.64 5.38
N GLY A 168 -4.63 -3.30 4.27
CA GLY A 168 -4.06 -1.99 4.03
C GLY A 168 -4.84 -1.22 2.98
N LEU A 169 -5.30 -0.01 3.32
CA LEU A 169 -5.91 0.92 2.38
C LEU A 169 -4.86 1.90 1.89
N VAL A 170 -4.50 1.84 0.61
CA VAL A 170 -3.53 2.78 0.02
C VAL A 170 -4.12 4.19 0.01
N ARG A 171 -3.37 5.14 0.56
CA ARG A 171 -3.76 6.55 0.70
C ARG A 171 -3.00 7.47 -0.25
N ARG A 172 -1.75 7.17 -0.49
CA ARG A 172 -0.86 7.97 -1.36
C ARG A 172 0.14 7.07 -2.03
N THR A 173 0.51 7.43 -3.23
CA THR A 173 1.66 6.85 -3.94
C THR A 173 2.53 7.98 -4.44
N ARG A 174 3.85 7.84 -4.34
CA ARG A 174 4.80 8.82 -4.87
C ARG A 174 5.99 8.08 -5.49
N PHE A 175 6.59 8.73 -6.47
CA PHE A 175 7.74 8.22 -7.20
C PHE A 175 8.98 8.99 -6.81
N GLY A 176 10.15 8.37 -6.98
CA GLY A 176 11.45 8.99 -6.79
C GLY A 176 12.53 8.29 -7.61
N ALA A 177 13.69 8.90 -7.74
CA ALA A 177 14.85 8.26 -8.36
C ALA A 177 15.46 7.17 -7.44
N THR A 178 15.19 7.25 -6.15
CA THR A 178 15.57 6.28 -5.10
C THR A 178 14.39 5.93 -4.21
N CYS A 179 14.51 4.86 -3.42
CA CYS A 179 13.50 4.49 -2.42
C CYS A 179 13.33 5.59 -1.37
N GLN A 180 14.43 6.18 -0.90
CA GLN A 180 14.41 7.23 0.10
C GLN A 180 13.69 8.49 -0.42
N GLU A 181 13.96 8.89 -1.67
CA GLU A 181 13.28 10.02 -2.30
C GLU A 181 11.78 9.76 -2.48
N ALA A 182 11.39 8.57 -2.96
CA ALA A 182 9.99 8.20 -3.10
C ALA A 182 9.25 8.26 -1.75
N VAL A 183 9.88 7.78 -0.68
CA VAL A 183 9.34 7.83 0.69
C VAL A 183 9.28 9.27 1.20
N ALA A 184 10.31 10.08 0.99
CA ALA A 184 10.31 11.49 1.36
C ALA A 184 9.17 12.26 0.66
N ASN A 185 8.94 11.96 -0.63
CA ASN A 185 7.82 12.52 -1.40
C ASN A 185 6.45 12.09 -0.86
N VAL A 186 6.33 10.87 -0.29
CA VAL A 186 5.11 10.44 0.41
C VAL A 186 4.89 11.27 1.66
N PHE A 187 5.90 11.48 2.49
CA PHE A 187 5.79 12.30 3.69
C PHE A 187 5.47 13.76 3.37
N ALA A 188 6.11 14.32 2.34
CA ALA A 188 5.84 15.70 1.90
C ALA A 188 4.41 15.91 1.38
N ALA A 189 3.77 14.85 0.92
CA ALA A 189 2.39 14.87 0.41
C ALA A 189 1.33 14.56 1.48
N LEU A 190 1.73 14.37 2.73
CA LEU A 190 0.77 14.13 3.81
C LEU A 190 0.01 15.42 4.12
N PRO A 191 -1.33 15.37 4.14
CA PRO A 191 -2.11 16.52 4.61
C PRO A 191 -1.86 16.71 6.11
N ALA A 192 -1.92 17.97 6.55
CA ALA A 192 -2.02 18.25 7.98
C ALA A 192 -3.26 17.51 8.53
N SER A 193 -3.10 16.88 9.67
CA SER A 193 -4.17 16.12 10.31
C SER A 193 -4.20 16.44 11.80
N PRO A 194 -5.38 16.64 12.39
CA PRO A 194 -5.54 16.72 13.83
C PRO A 194 -5.37 15.33 14.49
N GLU A 195 -5.50 14.25 13.73
CA GLU A 195 -5.33 12.89 14.23
C GLU A 195 -3.86 12.56 14.44
N LYS A 196 -3.55 11.92 15.57
CA LYS A 196 -2.22 11.38 15.83
C LYS A 196 -1.99 10.14 14.97
N ARG A 197 -0.84 10.12 14.27
CA ARG A 197 -0.49 9.05 13.32
C ARG A 197 0.76 8.31 13.78
N LEU A 198 0.82 7.01 13.51
CA LEU A 198 1.96 6.16 13.74
C LEU A 198 2.39 5.51 12.41
N PHE A 199 3.55 5.87 11.92
CA PHE A 199 4.10 5.32 10.68
C PHE A 199 5.01 4.13 10.96
N CYS A 200 4.73 2.99 10.35
CA CYS A 200 5.51 1.76 10.46
C CYS A 200 6.33 1.53 9.18
N VAL A 201 7.65 1.41 9.31
CA VAL A 201 8.58 1.32 8.18
C VAL A 201 9.62 0.21 8.37
N ASP A 202 10.17 -0.32 7.26
CA ASP A 202 11.26 -1.30 7.33
C ASP A 202 12.65 -0.64 7.42
N ALA A 203 13.67 -1.46 7.67
CA ALA A 203 15.06 -1.04 7.87
C ALA A 203 15.67 -0.27 6.69
N GLY A 204 15.19 -0.51 5.46
CA GLY A 204 15.60 0.25 4.28
C GLY A 204 15.11 1.70 4.28
N ILE A 205 14.01 1.96 4.98
CA ILE A 205 13.33 3.24 5.05
C ILE A 205 13.59 3.95 6.39
N ALA A 206 13.76 3.22 7.48
CA ALA A 206 14.00 3.77 8.82
C ALA A 206 15.37 4.47 8.93
N THR A 207 15.53 5.57 8.23
CA THR A 207 16.74 6.41 8.25
C THR A 207 16.63 7.52 9.27
N ILE A 208 17.75 8.18 9.56
CA ILE A 208 17.80 9.35 10.46
C ILE A 208 16.82 10.44 10.01
N GLU A 209 16.72 10.67 8.70
CA GLU A 209 15.83 11.67 8.12
C GLU A 209 14.35 11.37 8.42
N GLN A 210 13.93 10.12 8.32
CA GLN A 210 12.54 9.75 8.63
C GLN A 210 12.24 9.91 10.12
N PHE A 211 13.17 9.60 11.02
CA PHE A 211 12.97 9.87 12.45
C PHE A 211 12.87 11.37 12.77
N ARG A 212 13.46 12.24 11.95
CA ARG A 212 13.32 13.71 12.11
C ARG A 212 11.94 14.26 11.73
N ILE A 213 11.18 13.52 10.90
CA ILE A 213 9.83 13.91 10.47
C ILE A 213 8.83 13.82 11.63
N ALA A 214 9.17 13.08 12.69
CA ALA A 214 8.32 12.95 13.86
C ALA A 214 7.99 14.32 14.48
N THR A 215 6.70 14.54 14.66
CA THR A 215 6.11 15.72 15.27
C THR A 215 5.30 15.32 16.50
N GLU A 216 4.62 16.26 17.14
CA GLU A 216 3.65 15.95 18.20
C GLU A 216 2.52 15.03 17.69
N HIS A 217 2.07 15.21 16.45
CA HIS A 217 1.00 14.42 15.85
C HIS A 217 1.52 13.16 15.16
N ASP A 218 2.72 13.20 14.59
CA ASP A 218 3.28 12.13 13.77
C ASP A 218 4.42 11.42 14.48
N ALA A 219 4.30 10.13 14.64
CA ALA A 219 5.32 9.27 15.22
C ALA A 219 5.73 8.16 14.26
N LEU A 220 6.93 7.60 14.47
CA LEU A 220 7.49 6.54 13.64
C LEU A 220 7.86 5.32 14.49
N VAL A 221 7.57 4.13 13.99
CA VAL A 221 8.17 2.87 14.40
C VAL A 221 8.88 2.28 13.20
N GLY A 222 10.18 2.03 13.31
CA GLY A 222 10.96 1.48 12.22
C GLY A 222 11.96 0.44 12.68
N ARG A 223 12.22 -0.56 11.83
CA ARG A 223 13.29 -1.53 12.07
C ARG A 223 14.63 -0.84 11.89
N LEU A 224 15.51 -0.99 12.85
CA LEU A 224 16.87 -0.47 12.80
C LEU A 224 17.86 -1.52 12.28
N ARG A 225 18.94 -1.05 11.67
CA ARG A 225 20.06 -1.92 11.28
C ARG A 225 20.82 -2.38 12.51
N LYS A 226 21.32 -3.62 12.49
CA LYS A 226 22.08 -4.21 13.62
C LYS A 226 23.30 -3.41 14.05
N ASN A 227 23.91 -2.65 13.13
CA ASN A 227 25.10 -1.84 13.35
C ASN A 227 24.78 -0.37 13.67
N VAL A 228 23.54 -0.07 14.07
CA VAL A 228 23.17 1.30 14.45
C VAL A 228 23.97 1.76 15.66
N THR A 229 24.47 2.97 15.58
CA THR A 229 25.17 3.66 16.67
C THR A 229 24.30 4.80 17.16
N LEU A 230 23.98 4.77 18.43
CA LEU A 230 23.14 5.76 19.08
C LEU A 230 23.91 6.35 20.30
N ARG A 231 23.36 7.38 20.87
CA ARG A 231 23.94 8.07 22.02
C ARG A 231 22.87 8.34 23.07
N ARG A 232 23.28 8.31 24.33
CA ARG A 232 22.47 8.81 25.44
C ARG A 232 22.54 10.34 25.50
N SER A 233 21.67 10.91 26.28
CA SER A 233 21.79 12.32 26.67
C SER A 233 23.08 12.54 27.45
N PRO A 234 23.77 13.67 27.28
CA PRO A 234 24.91 14.01 28.13
C PRO A 234 24.47 14.18 29.56
N ALA A 235 25.39 13.94 30.49
CA ALA A 235 25.17 14.29 31.87
C ALA A 235 24.93 15.83 32.03
N PRO A 236 24.10 16.26 32.97
CA PRO A 236 23.91 17.65 33.25
C PRO A 236 25.28 18.34 33.48
N LYS A 237 25.44 19.54 32.93
CA LYS A 237 26.65 20.31 33.16
C LYS A 237 26.72 20.69 34.64
N LEU A 238 27.81 20.33 35.30
CA LEU A 238 28.04 20.77 36.67
C LEU A 238 28.19 22.31 36.72
N SER A 239 27.57 22.90 37.72
CA SER A 239 27.70 24.34 37.98
C SER A 239 29.17 24.73 38.13
N GLY A 240 29.59 25.86 37.57
CA GLY A 240 30.97 26.36 37.64
C GLY A 240 31.93 25.81 36.56
N LYS A 241 31.62 24.78 35.80
CA LYS A 241 32.48 24.33 34.69
C LYS A 241 32.35 25.29 33.47
N ARG A 242 33.49 25.80 32.99
CA ARG A 242 33.57 26.61 31.76
C ARG A 242 33.40 25.70 30.53
N GLY A 243 33.01 26.28 29.40
CA GLY A 243 32.90 25.63 28.10
C GLY A 243 31.45 25.32 27.69
N ARG A 244 31.28 24.94 26.42
CA ARG A 244 29.98 24.57 25.84
C ARG A 244 29.48 23.25 26.47
N PRO A 245 28.18 23.12 26.79
CA PRO A 245 27.62 21.85 27.24
C PRO A 245 27.85 20.76 26.20
N ALA A 246 28.11 19.55 26.64
CA ALA A 246 28.21 18.39 25.74
C ALA A 246 26.87 18.15 25.06
N LEU A 247 26.90 17.85 23.76
CA LEU A 247 25.70 17.53 22.99
C LEU A 247 25.34 16.05 23.09
N HIS A 248 26.30 15.20 23.42
CA HIS A 248 26.16 13.76 23.40
C HIS A 248 26.74 13.13 24.68
N GLY A 249 26.04 12.13 25.18
CA GLY A 249 26.51 11.24 26.21
C GLY A 249 27.17 9.97 25.65
N PRO A 250 27.26 8.90 26.47
CA PRO A 250 27.86 7.63 26.07
C PRO A 250 27.24 7.02 24.83
N VAL A 251 28.07 6.28 24.09
CA VAL A 251 27.65 5.52 22.91
C VAL A 251 26.87 4.27 23.34
N VAL A 252 25.88 3.88 22.55
CA VAL A 252 25.07 2.68 22.73
C VAL A 252 24.97 1.94 21.41
N HIS A 253 25.27 0.64 21.41
CA HIS A 253 25.17 -0.27 20.28
C HIS A 253 24.15 -1.39 20.56
N PRO A 254 22.86 -1.13 20.48
CA PRO A 254 21.81 -2.07 20.92
C PRO A 254 21.72 -3.32 20.03
N GLY A 255 22.23 -3.27 18.81
CA GLY A 255 22.13 -4.37 17.82
C GLY A 255 23.22 -5.43 17.90
N VAL A 256 24.32 -5.21 18.64
CA VAL A 256 25.41 -6.19 18.75
C VAL A 256 25.11 -7.30 19.77
N LYS A 257 25.82 -8.45 19.70
CA LYS A 257 25.61 -9.59 20.60
C LYS A 257 25.76 -9.20 22.08
N ARG A 258 26.78 -8.40 22.40
CA ARG A 258 26.99 -7.80 23.71
C ARG A 258 26.78 -6.29 23.55
N PRO A 259 25.57 -5.79 23.78
CA PRO A 259 25.27 -4.39 23.54
C PRO A 259 26.09 -3.53 24.49
N GLU A 260 26.84 -2.60 23.91
CA GLU A 260 27.46 -1.52 24.67
C GLU A 260 26.36 -0.57 25.19
N GLY A 261 26.48 -0.21 26.46
CA GLY A 261 25.44 0.56 27.14
C GLY A 261 24.34 -0.32 27.69
N ARG A 262 24.20 -0.31 29.03
CA ARG A 262 23.17 -1.09 29.74
C ARG A 262 21.77 -0.67 29.25
N PRO A 263 20.86 -1.64 28.97
CA PRO A 263 19.46 -1.32 28.71
C PRO A 263 18.80 -0.73 29.96
N ASP A 264 17.79 0.08 29.78
CA ASP A 264 17.00 0.63 30.89
C ASP A 264 15.99 -0.41 31.41
N GLU A 265 15.48 -1.25 30.49
CA GLU A 265 14.63 -2.40 30.80
C GLU A 265 15.22 -3.66 30.18
N ASP A 266 15.28 -4.75 30.93
CA ASP A 266 15.73 -6.08 30.46
C ASP A 266 14.83 -7.14 31.10
N THR A 267 13.90 -7.65 30.31
CA THR A 267 12.84 -8.54 30.77
C THR A 267 12.72 -9.75 29.85
N THR A 268 12.21 -10.85 30.38
CA THR A 268 11.81 -12.02 29.61
C THR A 268 10.29 -12.07 29.61
N VAL A 269 9.71 -12.14 28.41
CA VAL A 269 8.27 -12.25 28.22
C VAL A 269 7.94 -13.57 27.55
N ARG A 270 6.84 -14.18 27.93
CA ARG A 270 6.33 -15.38 27.27
C ARG A 270 5.50 -14.97 26.06
N LEU A 271 5.90 -15.42 24.88
CA LEU A 271 5.18 -15.21 23.63
C LEU A 271 4.82 -16.57 23.04
N GLU A 272 3.51 -16.82 22.97
CA GLU A 272 3.03 -18.16 22.64
C GLU A 272 3.63 -19.19 23.62
N ASP A 273 4.34 -20.20 23.14
CA ASP A 273 4.94 -21.26 23.97
C ASP A 273 6.45 -21.05 24.22
N ARG A 274 6.99 -19.87 23.97
CA ARG A 274 8.44 -19.62 24.11
C ARG A 274 8.76 -18.36 24.90
N GLU A 275 9.91 -18.39 25.56
CA GLU A 275 10.46 -17.26 26.27
C GLU A 275 11.26 -16.37 25.31
N VAL A 276 10.96 -15.09 25.33
CA VAL A 276 11.60 -14.09 24.48
C VAL A 276 12.17 -13.00 25.37
N ARG A 277 13.49 -12.77 25.25
CA ARG A 277 14.15 -11.69 25.99
C ARG A 277 13.93 -10.37 25.26
N VAL A 278 13.51 -9.36 25.99
CA VAL A 278 13.23 -8.02 25.48
C VAL A 278 14.02 -7.01 26.28
N ARG A 279 14.74 -6.16 25.56
CA ARG A 279 15.56 -5.09 26.13
C ARG A 279 15.14 -3.76 25.54
N ARG A 280 14.99 -2.73 26.39
CA ARG A 280 14.62 -1.40 25.97
C ARG A 280 15.62 -0.36 26.46
N TRP A 281 15.94 0.57 25.58
CA TRP A 281 16.71 1.78 25.87
C TRP A 281 15.82 2.99 25.60
N HIS A 282 15.74 3.84 26.59
CA HIS A 282 14.95 5.06 26.50
C HIS A 282 15.80 6.25 26.06
N ASN A 283 15.14 7.18 25.36
CA ASN A 283 15.64 8.53 25.14
C ASN A 283 17.00 8.62 24.45
N LEU A 284 17.26 7.67 23.54
CA LEU A 284 18.47 7.70 22.70
C LEU A 284 18.31 8.68 21.54
N HIS A 285 19.43 9.04 20.92
CA HIS A 285 19.44 9.87 19.73
C HIS A 285 20.56 9.48 18.77
N PHE A 286 20.41 9.83 17.51
CA PHE A 286 21.49 9.75 16.52
C PHE A 286 22.46 10.93 16.73
N ARG A 287 23.73 10.73 16.36
CA ARG A 287 24.75 11.76 16.47
C ARG A 287 24.35 13.03 15.71
N GLU A 288 23.77 12.86 14.52
CA GLU A 288 23.41 13.94 13.59
C GLU A 288 22.15 14.69 14.04
N THR A 289 21.31 14.08 14.88
CA THR A 289 20.02 14.64 15.32
C THR A 289 19.83 14.56 16.85
N PRO A 290 20.64 15.29 17.62
CA PRO A 290 20.59 15.18 19.09
C PRO A 290 19.26 15.64 19.72
N ARG A 291 18.43 16.37 18.97
CA ARG A 291 17.08 16.80 19.40
C ARG A 291 16.01 15.74 19.19
N THR A 292 16.18 14.84 18.21
CA THR A 292 15.23 13.78 17.93
C THR A 292 15.49 12.62 18.88
N ARG A 293 14.56 12.38 19.79
CA ARG A 293 14.65 11.32 20.80
C ARG A 293 13.86 10.11 20.35
N ILE A 294 14.48 8.95 20.48
CA ILE A 294 13.87 7.66 20.15
C ILE A 294 14.06 6.69 21.30
N ASP A 295 13.09 5.81 21.48
CA ASP A 295 13.27 4.60 22.26
C ASP A 295 13.66 3.45 21.34
N VAL A 296 14.47 2.55 21.82
CA VAL A 296 14.92 1.39 21.06
C VAL A 296 14.56 0.11 21.81
N VAL A 297 13.93 -0.80 21.08
CA VAL A 297 13.55 -2.11 21.59
C VAL A 297 14.30 -3.18 20.80
N ARG A 298 14.97 -4.08 21.51
CA ARG A 298 15.57 -5.29 20.95
C ARG A 298 14.82 -6.51 21.47
N VAL A 299 14.38 -7.34 20.54
CA VAL A 299 13.69 -8.60 20.80
C VAL A 299 14.60 -9.75 20.37
N ASP A 300 15.05 -10.53 21.32
CA ASP A 300 15.83 -11.75 21.08
C ASP A 300 14.88 -12.95 21.20
N ASP A 301 14.29 -13.34 20.08
CA ASP A 301 13.36 -14.46 19.97
C ASP A 301 14.14 -15.69 19.45
N PRO A 302 14.20 -16.80 20.19
CA PRO A 302 14.94 -17.99 19.80
C PRO A 302 14.46 -18.64 18.50
N ALA A 303 13.23 -18.36 18.06
CA ALA A 303 12.72 -18.82 16.77
C ALA A 303 13.40 -18.13 15.57
N TYR A 304 14.15 -17.06 15.78
CA TYR A 304 14.82 -16.31 14.72
C TYR A 304 16.33 -16.24 14.94
N ASN A 305 17.10 -16.46 13.89
CA ASN A 305 18.56 -16.39 13.93
C ASN A 305 19.14 -14.99 14.22
N ARG A 306 18.32 -13.95 14.18
CA ARG A 306 18.75 -12.56 14.37
C ARG A 306 17.74 -11.80 15.22
N PRO A 307 18.23 -10.95 16.14
CA PRO A 307 17.35 -10.11 16.93
C PRO A 307 16.58 -9.13 16.04
N LEU A 308 15.35 -8.84 16.42
CA LEU A 308 14.57 -7.75 15.87
C LEU A 308 14.91 -6.48 16.66
N LEU A 309 15.41 -5.47 15.97
CA LEU A 309 15.76 -4.18 16.55
C LEU A 309 14.82 -3.11 15.97
N MET A 310 14.09 -2.43 16.84
CA MET A 310 13.11 -1.41 16.47
C MET A 310 13.41 -0.09 17.18
N GLY A 311 13.26 1.01 16.47
CA GLY A 311 13.30 2.36 17.04
C GLY A 311 11.95 3.02 16.92
N THR A 312 11.58 3.85 17.91
CA THR A 312 10.34 4.59 17.87
C THR A 312 10.49 6.00 18.41
N THR A 313 9.77 6.95 17.83
CA THR A 313 9.55 8.29 18.38
C THR A 313 8.28 8.36 19.23
N ALA A 314 7.37 7.38 19.13
CA ALA A 314 6.21 7.20 20.00
C ALA A 314 6.65 6.57 21.34
N ARG A 315 7.20 7.39 22.22
CA ARG A 315 7.80 6.90 23.47
C ARG A 315 6.77 6.45 24.51
N GLU A 316 5.51 6.84 24.33
CA GLU A 316 4.37 6.42 25.15
C GLU A 316 3.97 4.95 24.89
N LEU A 317 4.39 4.37 23.77
CA LEU A 317 4.09 2.98 23.47
C LEU A 317 4.85 2.04 24.39
N THR A 318 4.15 1.05 24.89
CA THR A 318 4.76 -0.09 25.58
C THR A 318 5.61 -0.92 24.62
N THR A 319 6.49 -1.73 25.15
CA THR A 319 7.33 -2.63 24.34
C THR A 319 6.51 -3.61 23.51
N ALA A 320 5.39 -4.11 24.04
CA ALA A 320 4.47 -4.97 23.31
C ALA A 320 3.79 -4.22 22.15
N GLU A 321 3.34 -3.00 22.38
CA GLU A 321 2.72 -2.16 21.35
C GLU A 321 3.69 -1.79 20.23
N ILE A 322 4.96 -1.52 20.53
CA ILE A 322 6.00 -1.27 19.52
C ILE A 322 6.16 -2.48 18.59
N ARG A 323 6.17 -3.70 19.15
CA ARG A 323 6.25 -4.94 18.38
C ARG A 323 4.98 -5.14 17.52
N ILE A 324 3.81 -4.93 18.10
CA ILE A 324 2.53 -5.00 17.40
C ILE A 324 2.50 -3.95 16.28
N ALA A 325 2.90 -2.71 16.55
CA ALA A 325 2.98 -1.65 15.56
C ALA A 325 3.84 -2.07 14.37
N TYR A 326 5.04 -2.61 14.62
CA TYR A 326 5.91 -3.06 13.54
C TYR A 326 5.27 -4.20 12.72
N SER A 327 4.49 -5.09 13.33
CA SER A 327 3.78 -6.15 12.62
C SER A 327 2.71 -5.60 11.66
N HIS A 328 2.18 -4.41 11.94
CA HIS A 328 1.22 -3.73 11.08
C HIS A 328 1.85 -3.14 9.80
N ARG A 329 3.15 -3.25 9.61
CA ARG A 329 3.81 -2.93 8.35
C ARG A 329 3.44 -3.92 7.23
N TRP A 330 3.18 -5.18 7.57
CA TRP A 330 2.93 -6.26 6.60
C TRP A 330 1.81 -5.98 5.57
N PRO A 331 0.68 -5.34 5.90
CA PRO A 331 -0.37 -5.02 4.94
C PRO A 331 0.08 -4.24 3.70
N VAL A 332 1.10 -3.38 3.77
CA VAL A 332 1.60 -2.64 2.59
C VAL A 332 2.37 -3.57 1.64
N GLU A 333 3.16 -4.51 2.15
CA GLU A 333 3.84 -5.51 1.32
C GLU A 333 2.83 -6.37 0.54
N THR A 334 1.77 -6.81 1.22
CA THR A 334 0.72 -7.60 0.56
C THR A 334 -0.08 -6.78 -0.46
N ASN A 335 -0.16 -5.45 -0.33
CA ASN A 335 -0.73 -4.59 -1.37
C ASN A 335 0.14 -4.59 -2.63
N PHE A 336 1.47 -4.46 -2.48
CA PHE A 336 2.39 -4.59 -3.60
C PHE A 336 2.30 -5.97 -4.26
N TYR A 337 2.26 -7.03 -3.46
CA TYR A 337 2.13 -8.39 -3.98
C TYR A 337 0.88 -8.59 -4.86
N VAL A 338 -0.28 -8.13 -4.40
CA VAL A 338 -1.52 -8.21 -5.18
C VAL A 338 -1.48 -7.29 -6.40
N ALA A 339 -0.97 -6.07 -6.27
CA ALA A 339 -0.83 -5.15 -7.39
C ALA A 339 0.06 -5.71 -8.50
N GLN A 340 1.14 -6.40 -8.15
CA GLN A 340 2.06 -7.07 -9.07
C GLN A 340 1.42 -8.30 -9.72
N GLY A 341 0.90 -9.22 -8.91
CA GLY A 341 0.43 -10.53 -9.37
C GLY A 341 -0.96 -10.51 -10.00
N THR A 342 -1.84 -9.57 -9.59
CA THR A 342 -3.24 -9.54 -10.05
C THR A 342 -3.56 -8.33 -10.92
N CYS A 343 -2.98 -7.15 -10.62
CA CYS A 343 -3.35 -5.89 -11.27
C CYS A 343 -2.32 -5.39 -12.29
N ALA A 344 -1.33 -6.21 -12.66
CA ALA A 344 -0.29 -5.93 -13.67
C ALA A 344 0.60 -4.69 -13.36
N MET A 345 0.86 -4.39 -12.09
CA MET A 345 1.71 -3.27 -11.69
C MET A 345 3.10 -3.30 -12.36
N GLU A 346 3.69 -4.49 -12.53
CA GLU A 346 5.01 -4.66 -13.15
C GLU A 346 5.01 -4.52 -14.68
N MET A 347 3.82 -4.43 -15.29
CA MET A 347 3.63 -4.38 -16.75
C MET A 347 2.94 -3.08 -17.18
N PRO A 348 3.43 -1.89 -16.80
CA PRO A 348 2.69 -0.65 -17.04
C PRO A 348 2.59 -0.25 -18.50
N ARG A 349 3.29 -0.86 -19.44
CA ARG A 349 3.27 -0.63 -20.91
C ARG A 349 2.89 0.80 -21.34
N ALA A 350 3.32 1.79 -20.58
CA ALA A 350 3.21 3.20 -20.87
C ALA A 350 4.60 3.80 -21.03
N TRP A 351 4.73 4.84 -21.84
CA TRP A 351 6.01 5.48 -22.13
C TRP A 351 6.13 6.87 -21.51
N SER A 352 5.00 7.55 -21.30
CA SER A 352 4.94 8.84 -20.61
C SER A 352 5.07 8.66 -19.11
N ALA A 353 5.61 9.65 -18.42
CA ALA A 353 5.65 9.68 -16.95
C ALA A 353 4.22 9.57 -16.37
N THR A 354 3.29 10.35 -16.89
CA THR A 354 1.88 10.34 -16.45
C THR A 354 1.21 8.99 -16.65
N GLY A 355 1.38 8.36 -17.81
CA GLY A 355 0.80 7.04 -18.07
C GLY A 355 1.36 5.95 -17.15
N VAL A 356 2.67 5.98 -16.87
CA VAL A 356 3.33 5.06 -15.95
C VAL A 356 2.84 5.27 -14.52
N GLU A 357 2.84 6.52 -14.05
CA GLU A 357 2.38 6.89 -12.72
C GLU A 357 0.94 6.40 -12.47
N ARG A 358 0.03 6.69 -13.40
CA ARG A 358 -1.37 6.28 -13.30
C ARG A 358 -1.52 4.77 -13.28
N ARG A 359 -0.83 4.04 -14.17
CA ARG A 359 -0.95 2.59 -14.23
C ARG A 359 -0.46 1.90 -12.96
N ILE A 360 0.68 2.32 -12.41
CA ILE A 360 1.23 1.77 -11.18
C ILE A 360 0.33 2.12 -9.99
N SER A 361 -0.09 3.38 -9.88
CA SER A 361 -0.94 3.85 -8.78
C SER A 361 -2.33 3.22 -8.80
N LEU A 362 -2.96 3.09 -9.99
CA LEU A 362 -4.25 2.41 -10.12
C LEU A 362 -4.15 0.90 -9.84
N ALA A 363 -3.03 0.26 -10.16
CA ALA A 363 -2.81 -1.13 -9.80
C ALA A 363 -2.71 -1.32 -8.28
N LEU A 364 -2.05 -0.40 -7.57
CA LEU A 364 -2.00 -0.40 -6.10
C LEU A 364 -3.38 -0.13 -5.49
N LEU A 365 -4.13 0.81 -6.05
CA LEU A 365 -5.51 1.09 -5.64
C LEU A 365 -6.41 -0.13 -5.83
N ALA A 366 -6.38 -0.74 -7.02
CA ALA A 366 -7.16 -1.94 -7.35
C ALA A 366 -6.80 -3.12 -6.45
N GLY A 367 -5.51 -3.36 -6.23
CA GLY A 367 -5.02 -4.42 -5.35
C GLY A 367 -5.47 -4.26 -3.91
N ALA A 368 -5.40 -3.02 -3.38
CA ALA A 368 -5.88 -2.71 -2.04
C ALA A 368 -7.39 -2.93 -1.91
N LEU A 369 -8.18 -2.44 -2.87
CA LEU A 369 -9.64 -2.64 -2.88
C LEU A 369 -10.02 -4.11 -3.02
N LEU A 370 -9.36 -4.89 -3.88
CA LEU A 370 -9.59 -6.34 -4.00
C LEU A 370 -9.36 -7.06 -2.67
N LYS A 371 -8.29 -6.74 -1.95
CA LYS A 371 -8.02 -7.32 -0.62
C LYS A 371 -9.09 -6.94 0.39
N THR A 372 -9.49 -5.69 0.38
CA THR A 372 -10.48 -5.12 1.29
C THR A 372 -11.84 -5.78 1.10
N ILE A 373 -12.27 -5.90 -0.16
CA ILE A 373 -13.54 -6.56 -0.51
C ILE A 373 -13.47 -8.06 -0.18
N ALA A 374 -12.36 -8.73 -0.50
CA ALA A 374 -12.17 -10.14 -0.16
C ALA A 374 -12.25 -10.38 1.35
N ALA A 375 -11.73 -9.47 2.18
CA ALA A 375 -11.84 -9.57 3.64
C ALA A 375 -13.28 -9.33 4.15
N ALA A 376 -14.06 -8.52 3.43
CA ALA A 376 -15.45 -8.23 3.78
C ALA A 376 -16.44 -9.31 3.32
N CYS A 377 -16.11 -10.06 2.27
CA CYS A 377 -16.96 -11.12 1.72
C CYS A 377 -16.76 -12.46 2.43
N ALA A 378 -17.70 -13.38 2.23
CA ALA A 378 -17.48 -14.78 2.53
C ALA A 378 -16.31 -15.33 1.68
N PRO A 379 -15.53 -16.29 2.22
CA PRO A 379 -14.47 -16.93 1.46
C PRO A 379 -15.00 -17.56 0.16
N LEU A 380 -14.27 -17.33 -0.95
CA LEU A 380 -14.66 -17.84 -2.27
C LEU A 380 -13.89 -19.12 -2.60
N PRO A 381 -14.55 -20.16 -3.11
CA PRO A 381 -13.87 -21.33 -3.65
C PRO A 381 -13.23 -21.02 -5.01
N MET A 382 -12.14 -21.70 -5.34
CA MET A 382 -11.52 -21.63 -6.69
C MET A 382 -12.28 -22.48 -7.71
N GLY A 383 -12.99 -23.48 -7.25
CA GLY A 383 -13.76 -24.41 -8.06
C GLY A 383 -14.40 -25.49 -7.18
N PRO A 384 -15.11 -26.46 -7.78
CA PRO A 384 -15.83 -27.50 -7.04
C PRO A 384 -14.90 -28.42 -6.22
N TRP A 385 -13.62 -28.48 -6.55
CA TRP A 385 -12.60 -29.30 -5.88
C TRP A 385 -11.90 -28.59 -4.71
N ASP A 386 -12.19 -27.31 -4.50
CA ASP A 386 -11.56 -26.54 -3.43
C ASP A 386 -12.27 -26.77 -2.09
N LEU A 387 -11.70 -27.67 -1.29
CA LEU A 387 -12.22 -28.04 0.02
C LEU A 387 -12.07 -26.90 1.07
N LYS A 388 -11.25 -25.91 0.80
CA LYS A 388 -10.98 -24.78 1.72
C LYS A 388 -11.18 -23.44 1.03
N ALA A 389 -12.38 -22.91 1.14
CA ALA A 389 -12.62 -21.53 0.73
C ALA A 389 -11.75 -20.56 1.55
N VAL A 390 -11.07 -19.63 0.87
CA VAL A 390 -10.17 -18.65 1.49
C VAL A 390 -10.49 -17.24 0.98
N SER A 391 -10.49 -16.27 1.88
CA SER A 391 -10.58 -14.86 1.50
C SER A 391 -9.28 -14.39 0.87
N SER A 392 -9.25 -14.23 -0.44
CA SER A 392 -8.07 -13.72 -1.15
C SER A 392 -8.45 -12.84 -2.34
N ALA A 393 -7.60 -11.84 -2.62
CA ALA A 393 -7.77 -10.94 -3.77
C ALA A 393 -7.76 -11.68 -5.10
N GLY A 394 -6.91 -12.71 -5.26
CA GLY A 394 -6.84 -13.51 -6.48
C GLY A 394 -8.11 -14.32 -6.73
N ARG A 395 -8.71 -14.91 -5.69
CA ARG A 395 -9.99 -15.62 -5.81
C ARG A 395 -11.13 -14.69 -6.15
N LEU A 396 -11.15 -13.50 -5.54
CA LEU A 396 -12.11 -12.46 -5.89
C LEU A 396 -11.94 -12.02 -7.35
N ALA A 397 -10.71 -11.78 -7.81
CA ALA A 397 -10.45 -11.39 -9.20
C ALA A 397 -10.93 -12.45 -10.18
N ASN A 398 -10.70 -13.74 -9.89
CA ASN A 398 -11.21 -14.85 -10.69
C ASN A 398 -12.75 -14.88 -10.71
N HIS A 399 -13.39 -14.73 -9.56
CA HIS A 399 -14.85 -14.65 -9.47
C HIS A 399 -15.42 -13.49 -10.29
N LEU A 400 -14.81 -12.31 -10.20
CA LEU A 400 -15.20 -11.13 -11.00
C LEU A 400 -14.98 -11.35 -12.49
N SER A 401 -13.95 -12.11 -12.88
CA SER A 401 -13.68 -12.47 -14.28
C SER A 401 -14.79 -13.37 -14.86
N LEU A 402 -15.29 -14.32 -14.09
CA LEU A 402 -16.42 -15.18 -14.50
C LEU A 402 -17.73 -14.38 -14.68
N HIS A 403 -17.89 -13.27 -13.96
CA HIS A 403 -19.07 -12.38 -14.02
C HIS A 403 -18.76 -11.05 -14.72
N ALA A 404 -17.76 -11.02 -15.59
CA ALA A 404 -17.16 -9.79 -16.11
C ALA A 404 -18.14 -8.83 -16.77
N GLN A 405 -19.14 -9.32 -17.51
CA GLN A 405 -20.13 -8.47 -18.19
C GLN A 405 -21.04 -7.74 -17.19
N ASN A 406 -21.60 -8.50 -16.25
CA ASN A 406 -22.47 -7.93 -15.20
C ASN A 406 -21.67 -6.95 -14.33
N PHE A 407 -20.45 -7.34 -13.94
CA PHE A 407 -19.55 -6.49 -13.18
C PHE A 407 -19.24 -5.17 -13.88
N ALA A 408 -18.90 -5.22 -15.18
CA ALA A 408 -18.60 -4.00 -15.96
C ALA A 408 -19.83 -3.10 -16.10
N THR A 409 -21.01 -3.66 -16.33
CA THR A 409 -22.27 -2.91 -16.43
C THR A 409 -22.57 -2.18 -15.13
N LEU A 410 -22.45 -2.86 -14.00
CA LEU A 410 -22.69 -2.27 -12.68
C LEU A 410 -21.63 -1.21 -12.32
N ALA A 411 -20.34 -1.50 -12.58
CA ALA A 411 -19.24 -0.60 -12.24
C ALA A 411 -19.28 0.71 -13.04
N LEU A 412 -19.80 0.69 -14.27
CA LEU A 412 -19.89 1.86 -15.15
C LEU A 412 -21.31 2.45 -15.20
N HIS A 413 -22.21 1.99 -14.31
CA HIS A 413 -23.56 2.51 -14.21
C HIS A 413 -23.55 4.02 -13.95
N GLY A 414 -24.44 4.77 -14.62
CA GLY A 414 -24.53 6.23 -14.51
C GLY A 414 -23.52 7.00 -15.39
N LEU A 415 -22.52 6.34 -15.98
CA LEU A 415 -21.57 6.93 -16.92
C LEU A 415 -22.06 6.82 -18.38
N THR A 416 -23.36 6.85 -18.61
CA THR A 416 -23.90 6.86 -19.97
C THR A 416 -23.37 8.06 -20.75
N PRO A 417 -22.84 7.85 -21.94
CA PRO A 417 -22.40 8.95 -22.79
C PRO A 417 -23.59 9.88 -23.05
N ARG A 418 -23.48 11.16 -22.67
CA ARG A 418 -24.39 12.17 -23.17
C ARG A 418 -24.53 11.96 -24.68
N LYS A 419 -25.77 11.86 -25.16
CA LYS A 419 -26.19 11.60 -26.55
C LYS A 419 -25.10 12.00 -27.55
N TYR A 420 -24.39 11.00 -28.10
CA TYR A 420 -23.63 11.25 -29.31
C TYR A 420 -24.61 11.70 -30.37
N ARG A 421 -24.39 12.89 -30.98
CA ARG A 421 -24.91 13.18 -32.29
C ARG A 421 -24.77 11.91 -33.13
N LYS A 422 -25.89 11.44 -33.71
CA LYS A 422 -25.90 10.31 -34.64
C LYS A 422 -24.75 10.52 -35.63
N ILE A 423 -23.62 9.82 -35.40
CA ILE A 423 -22.68 9.64 -36.48
C ILE A 423 -23.43 8.74 -37.43
N ASN A 424 -23.78 9.29 -38.60
CA ASN A 424 -24.40 8.54 -39.67
C ASN A 424 -23.57 7.27 -39.88
N ILE A 425 -24.10 6.15 -39.41
CA ILE A 425 -23.62 4.82 -39.77
C ILE A 425 -24.19 4.52 -41.15
N ALA A 426 -23.81 5.33 -42.11
CA ALA A 426 -24.01 5.08 -43.51
C ALA A 426 -22.67 4.69 -44.10
N LYS A 427 -22.14 3.57 -43.67
CA LYS A 427 -21.23 2.68 -44.41
C LYS A 427 -21.09 1.45 -43.53
N LYS A 428 -21.84 0.38 -43.83
CA LYS A 428 -21.53 -0.96 -43.39
C LYS A 428 -20.04 -1.20 -43.66
N PRO A 429 -19.24 -1.64 -42.66
CA PRO A 429 -17.94 -2.22 -43.00
C PRO A 429 -18.23 -3.48 -43.84
N ALA A 430 -17.56 -3.60 -44.96
CA ALA A 430 -17.48 -4.85 -45.68
C ALA A 430 -17.11 -5.95 -44.72
N GLU A 431 -17.78 -7.09 -44.84
CA GLU A 431 -17.54 -8.30 -44.04
C GLU A 431 -16.05 -8.61 -43.99
N LEU A 432 -15.47 -8.48 -42.86
CA LEU A 432 -14.14 -9.02 -42.55
C LEU A 432 -14.31 -10.53 -42.51
N GLN A 433 -14.14 -11.20 -43.65
CA GLN A 433 -13.89 -12.61 -43.73
C GLN A 433 -12.54 -12.86 -43.05
N LEU A 434 -12.59 -13.42 -41.84
CA LEU A 434 -11.41 -14.00 -41.18
C LEU A 434 -10.94 -15.17 -42.03
N PRO A 435 -9.68 -15.25 -42.44
CA PRO A 435 -9.16 -16.45 -43.06
C PRO A 435 -9.20 -17.57 -42.02
N LEU A 436 -9.95 -18.64 -42.34
CA LEU A 436 -9.87 -19.92 -41.65
C LEU A 436 -8.42 -20.41 -41.80
N ALA A 437 -7.73 -20.55 -40.68
CA ALA A 437 -6.41 -21.15 -40.64
C ALA A 437 -6.54 -22.64 -41.04
N ALA A 438 -5.77 -22.99 -42.07
CA ALA A 438 -5.42 -24.35 -42.37
C ALA A 438 -4.30 -24.84 -41.44
#